data_eea8d8cb1c5dfdcae143c5a5bc9ba5a7
#
_entry.id   eea8d8cb1c5dfdcae143c5a5bc9ba5a7
#
_cell.length_a   1.000
_cell.length_b   1.000
_cell.length_c   1.000
_cell.angle_alpha   90.00
_cell.angle_beta   90.00
_cell.angle_gamma   90.00
#
_symmetry.space_group_name_H-M   'P 1'
#
loop_
_entity.id
_entity.type
_entity.pdbx_description
1 polymer ?
#
loop_
_entity_poly.entity_id
_entity_poly.type
_entity_poly.pdbx_seq_one_letter_code
_entity_poly.pdbx_strand_id
1 'polypeptide(L)'
;FWLSCLIVDPDAMCKQVRGEQDALYVAEAGKSCPTEILEAIASVNAEGRPIWKPMHMQPIYRMNGFITRDGSGRAATNAYIAGGQEDVGMDIFSRGLCLPSDNKMTVEQQERIIEIIHRCFE
;
A
#
# COMPACT_ATOMS: atom_id res chain seq x y z
N PHE A 1 12.11 -9.62 -13.18
CA PHE A 1 11.32 -9.30 -11.97
C PHE A 1 12.08 -8.24 -11.17
N TRP A 2 11.44 -7.13 -10.89
CA TRP A 2 12.10 -6.02 -10.19
C TRP A 2 11.86 -6.06 -8.68
N LEU A 3 10.61 -6.10 -8.25
CA LEU A 3 10.23 -6.08 -6.83
C LEU A 3 9.24 -7.19 -6.51
N SER A 4 9.40 -7.79 -5.34
CA SER A 4 8.36 -8.60 -4.72
C SER A 4 7.37 -7.69 -4.00
N CYS A 5 6.08 -7.88 -4.24
CA CYS A 5 5.03 -7.06 -3.64
C CYS A 5 4.06 -7.94 -2.85
N LEU A 6 3.55 -7.38 -1.77
CA LEU A 6 2.50 -7.97 -0.94
C LEU A 6 1.26 -7.07 -1.02
N ILE A 7 0.09 -7.66 -1.07
CA ILE A 7 -1.19 -6.97 -0.92
C ILE A 7 -1.90 -7.63 0.26
N VAL A 8 -2.24 -6.83 1.27
CA VAL A 8 -2.96 -7.32 2.45
C VAL A 8 -4.42 -7.58 2.07
N ASP A 9 -4.96 -8.71 2.52
CA ASP A 9 -6.38 -9.03 2.32
C ASP A 9 -7.27 -7.94 2.96
N PRO A 10 -8.34 -7.49 2.30
CA PRO A 10 -9.24 -6.47 2.86
C PRO A 10 -9.77 -6.82 4.26
N ASP A 11 -10.08 -8.09 4.50
CA ASP A 11 -10.62 -8.55 5.79
C ASP A 11 -9.56 -8.61 6.90
N ALA A 12 -8.29 -8.66 6.52
CA ALA A 12 -7.14 -8.63 7.42
C ALA A 12 -6.54 -7.23 7.61
N MET A 13 -7.16 -6.19 7.03
CA MET A 13 -6.69 -4.81 7.19
C MET A 13 -7.13 -4.21 8.52
N CYS A 14 -6.19 -3.68 9.29
CA CYS A 14 -6.50 -2.72 10.35
C CYS A 14 -6.76 -1.32 9.78
N LYS A 15 -7.33 -0.44 10.60
CA LYS A 15 -7.61 0.93 10.18
C LYS A 15 -6.31 1.72 10.00
N GLN A 16 -6.08 2.23 8.79
CA GLN A 16 -4.98 3.14 8.51
C GLN A 16 -5.45 4.41 7.80
N VAL A 17 -4.67 5.49 7.96
CA VAL A 17 -4.81 6.74 7.22
C VAL A 17 -3.46 7.06 6.59
N ARG A 18 -3.42 7.15 5.29
CA ARG A 18 -2.24 7.61 4.55
C ARG A 18 -2.45 9.07 4.15
N GLY A 19 -1.91 9.97 4.96
CA GLY A 19 -1.81 11.39 4.65
C GLY A 19 -0.71 11.69 3.62
N GLU A 20 -0.51 12.96 3.33
CA GLU A 20 0.58 13.40 2.43
C GLU A 20 1.94 13.43 3.15
N GLN A 21 1.93 13.63 4.47
CA GLN A 21 3.14 13.72 5.29
C GLN A 21 3.25 12.58 6.31
N ASP A 22 2.11 12.10 6.82
CA ASP A 22 2.07 11.09 7.86
C ASP A 22 1.21 9.89 7.44
N ALA A 23 1.65 8.70 7.85
CA ALA A 23 0.86 7.49 7.79
C ALA A 23 0.60 7.03 9.22
N LEU A 24 -0.68 6.90 9.58
CA LEU A 24 -1.14 6.49 10.91
C LEU A 24 -1.97 5.24 10.81
N TYR A 25 -1.92 4.39 11.83
CA TYR A 25 -2.77 3.20 11.93
C TYR A 25 -3.22 2.97 13.36
N VAL A 26 -4.24 2.15 13.51
CA VAL A 26 -4.74 1.68 14.80
C VAL A 26 -4.51 0.18 14.86
N ALA A 27 -3.60 -0.26 15.73
CA ALA A 27 -3.31 -1.67 15.91
C ALA A 27 -4.57 -2.44 16.34
N GLU A 28 -4.80 -3.59 15.71
CA GLU A 28 -5.93 -4.48 15.96
C GLU A 28 -5.44 -5.92 15.89
N ALA A 29 -5.66 -6.72 16.94
CA ALA A 29 -5.24 -8.12 17.00
C ALA A 29 -5.77 -8.92 15.80
N GLY A 30 -4.92 -9.69 15.16
CA GLY A 30 -5.24 -10.47 13.97
C GLY A 30 -5.33 -9.69 12.68
N LYS A 31 -5.04 -8.38 12.70
CA LYS A 31 -5.06 -7.51 11.52
C LYS A 31 -3.84 -6.61 11.47
N SER A 32 -3.46 -6.23 10.26
CA SER A 32 -2.36 -5.31 10.05
C SER A 32 -2.60 -4.43 8.82
N CYS A 33 -1.65 -3.57 8.51
CA CYS A 33 -1.69 -2.74 7.31
C CYS A 33 -0.27 -2.49 6.77
N PRO A 34 -0.14 -2.05 5.51
CA PRO A 34 1.16 -1.74 4.93
C PRO A 34 2.02 -0.80 5.77
N THR A 35 1.43 0.17 6.46
CA THR A 35 2.17 1.11 7.32
C THR A 35 2.83 0.39 8.49
N GLU A 36 2.06 -0.41 9.24
CA GLU A 36 2.58 -1.20 10.36
C GLU A 36 3.66 -2.19 9.92
N ILE A 37 3.41 -2.92 8.84
CA ILE A 37 4.39 -3.88 8.30
C ILE A 37 5.69 -3.18 7.91
N LEU A 38 5.62 -2.03 7.24
CA LEU A 38 6.81 -1.27 6.85
C LEU A 38 7.60 -0.77 8.07
N GLU A 39 6.93 -0.32 9.13
CA GLU A 39 7.58 0.05 10.39
C GLU A 39 8.23 -1.15 11.07
N ALA A 40 7.54 -2.29 11.10
CA ALA A 40 8.06 -3.52 11.70
C ALA A 40 9.34 -4.01 11.00
N ILE A 41 9.36 -4.08 9.66
CA ILE A 41 10.57 -4.48 8.93
C ILE A 41 11.69 -3.43 9.02
N ALA A 42 11.35 -2.14 9.10
CA ALA A 42 12.33 -1.08 9.29
C ALA A 42 13.03 -1.19 10.66
N SER A 43 12.34 -1.69 11.70
CA SER A 43 12.91 -1.89 13.05
C SER A 43 14.08 -2.87 13.07
N VAL A 44 14.22 -3.72 12.06
CA VAL A 44 15.34 -4.67 11.89
C VAL A 44 16.30 -4.27 10.78
N ASN A 45 16.29 -2.99 10.41
CA ASN A 45 17.15 -2.42 9.38
C ASN A 45 16.93 -3.05 7.99
N ALA A 46 15.70 -3.46 7.70
CA ALA A 46 15.27 -3.90 6.37
C ALA A 46 14.36 -2.82 5.74
N GLU A 47 14.55 -2.53 4.46
CA GLU A 47 13.80 -1.49 3.77
C GLU A 47 12.72 -2.08 2.87
N GLY A 48 11.46 -1.86 3.23
CA GLY A 48 10.31 -1.99 2.35
C GLY A 48 9.83 -0.63 1.87
N ARG A 49 8.96 -0.61 0.89
CA ARG A 49 8.38 0.61 0.32
C ARG A 49 6.87 0.47 0.16
N PRO A 50 6.09 1.56 0.34
CA PRO A 50 4.70 1.54 -0.09
C PRO A 50 4.63 1.37 -1.62
N ILE A 51 3.55 0.77 -2.11
CA ILE A 51 3.24 0.82 -3.54
C ILE A 51 3.07 2.28 -3.96
N TRP A 52 3.45 2.59 -5.20
CA TRP A 52 3.38 3.95 -5.74
C TRP A 52 1.95 4.48 -5.74
N LYS A 53 1.81 5.70 -5.23
CA LYS A 53 0.55 6.45 -5.32
C LYS A 53 0.20 6.68 -6.79
N PRO A 54 -0.97 6.27 -7.26
CA PRO A 54 -1.38 6.42 -8.65
C PRO A 54 -1.34 7.88 -9.12
N MET A 55 -1.02 8.09 -10.39
CA MET A 55 -0.87 9.42 -10.96
C MET A 55 -2.11 10.30 -10.79
N HIS A 56 -3.30 9.72 -10.97
CA HIS A 56 -4.56 10.45 -10.80
C HIS A 56 -4.84 10.88 -9.34
N MET A 57 -4.15 10.30 -8.37
CA MET A 57 -4.20 10.69 -6.96
C MET A 57 -3.14 11.73 -6.58
N GLN A 58 -2.19 12.03 -7.45
CA GLN A 58 -1.18 13.05 -7.19
C GLN A 58 -1.83 14.45 -7.17
N PRO A 59 -1.42 15.34 -6.23
CA PRO A 59 -2.03 16.66 -6.10
C PRO A 59 -2.06 17.47 -7.40
N ILE A 60 -0.99 17.41 -8.17
CA ILE A 60 -0.85 18.13 -9.44
C ILE A 60 -1.87 17.67 -10.50
N TYR A 61 -2.36 16.43 -10.42
CA TYR A 61 -3.29 15.86 -11.40
C TYR A 61 -4.74 15.78 -10.91
N ARG A 62 -5.05 16.30 -9.72
CA ARG A 62 -6.40 16.20 -9.13
C ARG A 62 -7.49 16.79 -10.01
N MET A 63 -7.18 17.86 -10.74
CA MET A 63 -8.14 18.56 -11.59
C MET A 63 -8.15 18.06 -13.04
N ASN A 64 -7.27 17.14 -13.39
CA ASN A 64 -7.21 16.60 -14.74
C ASN A 64 -8.32 15.59 -14.97
N GLY A 65 -8.78 15.47 -16.21
CA GLY A 65 -9.70 14.40 -16.61
C GLY A 65 -9.06 13.01 -16.39
N PHE A 66 -9.90 12.04 -16.12
CA PHE A 66 -9.50 10.64 -15.96
C PHE A 66 -10.41 9.80 -16.86
N ILE A 67 -9.81 9.05 -17.77
CA ILE A 67 -10.56 8.22 -18.71
C ILE A 67 -10.82 6.87 -18.07
N THR A 68 -12.08 6.55 -17.84
CA THR A 68 -12.55 5.26 -17.40
C THR A 68 -13.05 4.42 -18.59
N ARG A 69 -13.21 3.11 -18.37
CA ARG A 69 -13.69 2.21 -19.42
C ARG A 69 -15.09 2.56 -19.96
N ASP A 70 -15.93 3.08 -19.08
CA ASP A 70 -17.30 3.52 -19.41
C ASP A 70 -17.39 5.00 -19.80
N GLY A 71 -16.27 5.74 -19.79
CA GLY A 71 -16.20 7.14 -20.12
C GLY A 71 -16.69 8.09 -19.03
N SER A 72 -17.05 7.60 -17.83
CA SER A 72 -17.59 8.45 -16.73
C SER A 72 -16.57 9.44 -16.16
N GLY A 73 -15.27 9.08 -16.16
CA GLY A 73 -14.21 9.96 -15.69
C GLY A 73 -14.26 10.23 -14.18
N ARG A 74 -13.43 11.18 -13.72
CA ARG A 74 -13.40 11.59 -12.32
C ARG A 74 -14.29 12.80 -12.05
N ALA A 75 -14.76 12.95 -10.82
CA ALA A 75 -15.34 14.19 -10.35
C ALA A 75 -14.27 15.30 -10.29
N ALA A 76 -14.64 16.52 -10.69
CA ALA A 76 -13.72 17.66 -10.84
C ALA A 76 -13.08 18.13 -9.53
N THR A 77 -13.64 17.76 -8.38
CA THR A 77 -13.27 18.30 -7.06
C THR A 77 -12.46 17.35 -6.18
N ASN A 78 -12.21 16.10 -6.59
CA ASN A 78 -11.51 15.13 -5.78
C ASN A 78 -10.69 14.14 -6.63
N ALA A 79 -9.92 13.27 -5.95
CA ALA A 79 -9.09 12.24 -6.57
C ALA A 79 -9.85 10.94 -6.88
N TYR A 80 -11.17 10.89 -6.63
CA TYR A 80 -11.94 9.67 -6.84
C TYR A 80 -12.45 9.59 -8.27
N ILE A 81 -12.57 8.37 -8.76
CA ILE A 81 -13.19 8.08 -10.05
C ILE A 81 -14.71 8.23 -9.91
N ALA A 82 -15.34 8.94 -10.85
CA ALA A 82 -16.80 9.08 -10.89
C ALA A 82 -17.48 7.79 -11.36
N GLY A 83 -18.80 7.72 -11.19
CA GLY A 83 -19.62 6.64 -11.76
C GLY A 83 -19.58 5.30 -11.02
N GLY A 84 -19.05 5.25 -9.80
CA GLY A 84 -18.99 4.01 -9.01
C GLY A 84 -18.03 2.95 -9.55
N GLN A 85 -17.12 3.34 -10.44
CA GLN A 85 -16.06 2.47 -10.93
C GLN A 85 -15.07 2.15 -9.82
N GLU A 86 -14.63 0.91 -9.79
CA GLU A 86 -13.60 0.47 -8.85
C GLU A 86 -12.24 1.05 -9.24
N ASP A 87 -11.61 1.78 -8.32
CA ASP A 87 -10.27 2.31 -8.51
C ASP A 87 -9.21 1.29 -8.07
N VAL A 88 -8.86 0.40 -8.99
CA VAL A 88 -7.87 -0.67 -8.76
C VAL A 88 -6.52 -0.08 -8.32
N GLY A 89 -6.10 1.03 -8.89
CA GLY A 89 -4.84 1.68 -8.53
C GLY A 89 -4.85 2.19 -7.09
N MET A 90 -5.95 2.80 -6.66
CA MET A 90 -6.13 3.25 -5.28
C MET A 90 -6.19 2.08 -4.30
N ASP A 91 -6.88 1.00 -4.66
CA ASP A 91 -6.97 -0.20 -3.84
C ASP A 91 -5.59 -0.83 -3.62
N ILE A 92 -4.84 -1.07 -4.69
CA ILE A 92 -3.47 -1.59 -4.61
C ILE A 92 -2.57 -0.65 -3.78
N PHE A 93 -2.65 0.65 -3.98
CA PHE A 93 -1.89 1.63 -3.19
C PHE A 93 -2.24 1.57 -1.70
N SER A 94 -3.51 1.39 -1.38
CA SER A 94 -3.98 1.37 0.02
C SER A 94 -3.55 0.11 0.77
N ARG A 95 -3.53 -1.05 0.12
CA ARG A 95 -3.28 -2.35 0.74
C ARG A 95 -1.93 -2.97 0.38
N GLY A 96 -1.19 -2.36 -0.54
CA GLY A 96 0.04 -2.92 -1.09
C GLY A 96 1.31 -2.33 -0.50
N LEU A 97 2.35 -3.14 -0.48
CA LEU A 97 3.71 -2.73 -0.18
C LEU A 97 4.72 -3.54 -1.01
N CYS A 98 5.90 -2.95 -1.20
CA CYS A 98 7.04 -3.61 -1.81
C CYS A 98 7.95 -4.14 -0.71
N LEU A 99 8.34 -5.39 -0.82
CA LEU A 99 9.23 -6.06 0.10
C LEU A 99 10.70 -5.81 -0.29
N PRO A 100 11.64 -5.96 0.64
CA PRO A 100 13.06 -6.03 0.31
C PRO A 100 13.30 -7.09 -0.77
N SER A 101 13.97 -6.71 -1.87
CA SER A 101 14.12 -7.57 -3.06
C SER A 101 15.57 -7.56 -3.57
N ASP A 102 16.54 -7.50 -2.66
CA ASP A 102 17.96 -7.61 -3.01
C ASP A 102 18.30 -9.04 -3.43
N ASN A 103 18.94 -9.20 -4.58
CA ASN A 103 19.39 -10.50 -5.08
C ASN A 103 20.52 -11.13 -4.25
N LYS A 104 21.11 -10.39 -3.30
CA LYS A 104 22.12 -10.87 -2.36
C LYS A 104 21.54 -11.24 -0.99
N MET A 105 20.23 -11.08 -0.81
CA MET A 105 19.55 -11.45 0.44
C MET A 105 19.72 -12.95 0.71
N THR A 106 20.16 -13.28 1.92
CA THR A 106 20.27 -14.69 2.34
C THR A 106 18.90 -15.25 2.71
N VAL A 107 18.82 -16.59 2.79
CA VAL A 107 17.59 -17.26 3.21
C VAL A 107 17.21 -16.85 4.63
N GLU A 108 18.17 -16.74 5.53
CA GLU A 108 17.94 -16.35 6.94
C GLU A 108 17.41 -14.91 7.03
N GLN A 109 17.89 -14.01 6.17
CA GLN A 109 17.37 -12.64 6.10
C GLN A 109 15.94 -12.61 5.58
N GLN A 110 15.64 -13.41 4.56
CA GLN A 110 14.30 -13.54 4.01
C GLN A 110 13.32 -14.14 5.04
N GLU A 111 13.69 -15.23 5.71
CA GLU A 111 12.88 -15.86 6.74
C GLU A 111 12.59 -14.92 7.91
N ARG A 112 13.59 -14.13 8.33
CA ARG A 112 13.40 -13.10 9.35
C ARG A 112 12.36 -12.05 8.96
N ILE A 113 12.36 -11.60 7.72
CA ILE A 113 11.36 -10.65 7.22
C ILE A 113 9.98 -11.29 7.21
N ILE A 114 9.85 -12.52 6.74
CA ILE A 114 8.59 -13.26 6.74
C ILE A 114 8.05 -13.41 8.16
N GLU A 115 8.89 -13.80 9.13
CA GLU A 115 8.50 -13.94 10.53
C GLU A 115 7.98 -12.61 11.12
N ILE A 116 8.64 -11.50 10.83
CA ILE A 116 8.21 -10.16 11.29
C ILE A 116 6.84 -9.81 10.71
N ILE A 117 6.63 -10.07 9.43
CA ILE A 117 5.33 -9.83 8.79
C ILE A 117 4.24 -10.67 9.45
N HIS A 118 4.50 -11.95 9.73
CA HIS A 118 3.54 -12.82 10.43
C HIS A 118 3.15 -12.25 11.80
N ARG A 119 4.10 -11.76 12.57
CA ARG A 119 3.86 -11.15 13.88
C ARG A 119 2.98 -9.92 13.84
N CYS A 120 2.94 -9.20 12.73
CA CYS A 120 2.01 -8.06 12.56
C CYS A 120 0.55 -8.50 12.52
N PHE A 121 0.26 -9.79 12.39
CA PHE A 121 -1.10 -10.35 12.37
C PHE A 121 -1.42 -11.21 13.62
N GLU A 122 -0.59 -11.19 14.65
CA GLU A 122 -0.83 -11.83 15.94
C GLU A 122 -1.49 -10.84 16.95
#